data_81e8ade4cd0ccda1e2dab03b1a9b1452
#
_entry.id   81e8ade4cd0ccda1e2dab03b1a9b1452
#
_cell.length_a   1.000
_cell.length_b   1.000
_cell.length_c   1.000
_cell.angle_alpha   90.00
_cell.angle_beta   90.00
_cell.angle_gamma   90.00
#
_symmetry.space_group_name_H-M   'P 1'
#
loop_
_entity.id
_entity.type
_entity.pdbx_description
1 polymer ?
#
loop_
_entity_poly.entity_id
_entity_poly.type
_entity_poly.pdbx_seq_one_letter_code
_entity_poly.pdbx_strand_id
1 'polypeptide(L)'
;IEEQNSLDKSTIPELDFHRIANGNVEEGVIQQIQKTGSVVIRNVFPKERVEAWFQSLEDYVQENDYFSKQKEGLDRYFSDLKSDRPQIYGIYWSKAQIEARQDEAMAKTRSFLNRLWDFESNGQKYFHPDRECTYADRIRMREPGDQSLGLSPHMDAGSVERWLDPAYERTYSKIFETEWEKYNPYSAAFRYEAEGIDSPAVCRAFRTWQGWTALSSQGPGDGTLQLIPCIDTIAYILMRPMLEDVP
;
A
#
# COMPACT_ATOMS: atom_id res chain seq x y z
N ILE A 1 13.90 -12.37 -9.56
CA ILE A 1 14.38 -12.70 -8.20
C ILE A 1 15.90 -12.89 -8.22
N GLU A 2 16.47 -13.73 -9.09
CA GLU A 2 17.92 -13.94 -9.18
C GLU A 2 18.68 -12.65 -9.50
N GLU A 3 18.18 -11.88 -10.47
CA GLU A 3 18.72 -10.55 -10.81
C GLU A 3 18.68 -9.60 -9.60
N GLN A 4 17.61 -9.63 -8.82
CA GLN A 4 17.45 -8.78 -7.64
C GLN A 4 18.35 -9.21 -6.48
N ASN A 5 18.52 -10.51 -6.27
CA ASN A 5 19.41 -11.03 -5.24
C ASN A 5 20.90 -10.77 -5.53
N SER A 6 21.25 -10.51 -6.79
CA SER A 6 22.64 -10.16 -7.18
C SER A 6 22.99 -8.68 -6.94
N LEU A 7 22.01 -7.85 -6.58
CA LEU A 7 22.23 -6.43 -6.33
C LEU A 7 22.44 -6.20 -4.82
N ASP A 8 23.61 -5.66 -4.45
CA ASP A 8 23.92 -5.24 -3.08
C ASP A 8 23.10 -4.02 -2.59
N LYS A 9 22.10 -3.59 -3.34
CA LYS A 9 21.30 -2.40 -3.06
C LYS A 9 19.81 -2.75 -3.10
N SER A 10 19.01 -1.97 -2.37
CA SER A 10 17.56 -2.03 -2.48
C SER A 10 17.14 -1.91 -3.96
N THR A 11 16.34 -2.85 -4.42
CA THR A 11 15.77 -2.86 -5.77
C THR A 11 14.54 -1.96 -5.88
N ILE A 12 13.99 -1.53 -4.76
CA ILE A 12 12.88 -0.58 -4.70
C ILE A 12 13.41 0.80 -5.05
N PRO A 13 12.90 1.46 -6.10
CA PRO A 13 13.37 2.78 -6.49
C PRO A 13 13.08 3.82 -5.40
N GLU A 14 14.00 4.76 -5.23
CA GLU A 14 13.82 5.93 -4.39
C GLU A 14 13.64 7.18 -5.26
N LEU A 15 12.68 8.01 -4.90
CA LEU A 15 12.35 9.24 -5.61
C LEU A 15 12.22 10.39 -4.61
N ASP A 16 12.89 11.50 -4.89
CA ASP A 16 12.70 12.72 -4.11
C ASP A 16 11.43 13.46 -4.55
N PHE A 17 10.61 13.88 -3.58
CA PHE A 17 9.37 14.60 -3.83
C PHE A 17 9.54 15.85 -4.69
N HIS A 18 10.67 16.54 -4.57
CA HIS A 18 10.95 17.73 -5.37
C HIS A 18 10.91 17.43 -6.90
N ARG A 19 11.29 16.24 -7.33
CA ARG A 19 11.16 15.81 -8.73
C ARG A 19 9.69 15.68 -9.15
N ILE A 20 8.85 15.14 -8.28
CA ILE A 20 7.39 15.07 -8.50
C ILE A 20 6.81 16.46 -8.58
N ALA A 21 7.13 17.32 -7.61
CA ALA A 21 6.59 18.68 -7.53
C ALA A 21 6.92 19.54 -8.75
N ASN A 22 8.07 19.29 -9.38
CA ASN A 22 8.53 20.03 -10.58
C ASN A 22 8.21 19.31 -11.91
N GLY A 23 7.58 18.15 -11.87
CA GLY A 23 7.30 17.37 -13.08
C GLY A 23 8.54 16.80 -13.77
N ASN A 24 9.64 16.61 -13.04
CA ASN A 24 10.94 16.19 -13.56
C ASN A 24 11.31 14.76 -13.16
N VAL A 25 10.33 13.84 -13.23
CA VAL A 25 10.60 12.42 -13.01
C VAL A 25 10.99 11.76 -14.32
N GLU A 26 12.15 11.15 -14.34
CA GLU A 26 12.69 10.48 -15.53
C GLU A 26 11.88 9.23 -15.87
N GLU A 27 11.68 8.99 -17.17
CA GLU A 27 10.92 7.84 -17.68
C GLU A 27 11.48 6.50 -17.17
N GLY A 28 12.80 6.36 -17.07
CA GLY A 28 13.44 5.16 -16.54
C GLY A 28 13.08 4.88 -15.08
N VAL A 29 12.87 5.92 -14.28
CA VAL A 29 12.41 5.78 -12.88
C VAL A 29 10.96 5.33 -12.85
N ILE A 30 10.11 5.90 -13.71
CA ILE A 30 8.71 5.50 -13.86
C ILE A 30 8.61 4.01 -14.21
N GLN A 31 9.36 3.56 -15.23
CA GLN A 31 9.40 2.16 -15.64
C GLN A 31 9.89 1.25 -14.51
N GLN A 32 10.86 1.70 -13.72
CA GLN A 32 11.34 0.93 -12.58
C GLN A 32 10.27 0.84 -11.48
N ILE A 33 9.54 1.91 -11.19
CA ILE A 33 8.40 1.91 -10.26
C ILE A 33 7.33 0.91 -10.73
N GLN A 34 6.99 0.95 -12.01
CA GLN A 34 6.00 0.04 -12.58
C GLN A 34 6.47 -1.43 -12.56
N LYS A 35 7.75 -1.68 -12.81
CA LYS A 35 8.33 -3.04 -12.76
C LYS A 35 8.33 -3.61 -11.34
N THR A 36 8.65 -2.79 -10.34
CA THR A 36 8.73 -3.23 -8.94
C THR A 36 7.39 -3.21 -8.22
N GLY A 37 6.42 -2.42 -8.70
CA GLY A 37 5.13 -2.21 -8.03
C GLY A 37 5.26 -1.41 -6.72
N SER A 38 6.40 -0.80 -6.46
CA SER A 38 6.68 -0.10 -5.21
C SER A 38 7.70 1.02 -5.39
N VAL A 39 7.64 2.03 -4.52
CA VAL A 39 8.57 3.16 -4.52
C VAL A 39 8.69 3.76 -3.13
N VAL A 40 9.87 4.23 -2.77
CA VAL A 40 10.09 5.08 -1.60
C VAL A 40 10.18 6.53 -2.05
N ILE A 41 9.27 7.36 -1.58
CA ILE A 41 9.28 8.79 -1.89
C ILE A 41 9.82 9.54 -0.69
N ARG A 42 10.95 10.21 -0.89
CA ARG A 42 11.66 10.96 0.15
C ARG A 42 11.20 12.42 0.18
N ASN A 43 11.29 13.03 1.35
CA ASN A 43 11.10 14.47 1.54
C ASN A 43 9.71 14.99 1.13
N VAL A 44 8.67 14.17 1.26
CA VAL A 44 7.28 14.62 1.03
C VAL A 44 6.90 15.70 2.03
N PHE A 45 7.34 15.54 3.28
CA PHE A 45 7.12 16.51 4.35
C PHE A 45 8.44 16.99 4.94
N PRO A 46 8.52 18.22 5.42
CA PRO A 46 9.64 18.71 6.22
C PRO A 46 9.84 17.85 7.47
N LYS A 47 11.09 17.53 7.79
CA LYS A 47 11.44 16.65 8.91
C LYS A 47 10.87 17.13 10.24
N GLU A 48 11.00 18.43 10.52
CA GLU A 48 10.53 19.05 11.76
C GLU A 48 9.00 18.92 11.92
N ARG A 49 8.28 18.94 10.80
CA ARG A 49 6.83 18.74 10.81
C ARG A 49 6.45 17.29 11.13
N VAL A 50 7.19 16.35 10.58
CA VAL A 50 6.98 14.90 10.85
C VAL A 50 7.30 14.59 12.32
N GLU A 51 8.38 15.16 12.85
CA GLU A 51 8.74 15.01 14.26
C GLU A 51 7.67 15.61 15.19
N ALA A 52 7.11 16.78 14.83
CA ALA A 52 5.99 17.38 15.57
C ALA A 52 4.72 16.53 15.51
N TRP A 53 4.41 15.92 14.37
CA TRP A 53 3.29 14.98 14.25
C TRP A 53 3.49 13.73 15.10
N PHE A 54 4.70 13.18 15.09
CA PHE A 54 5.04 12.03 15.92
C PHE A 54 4.80 12.33 17.40
N GLN A 55 5.34 13.44 17.89
CA GLN A 55 5.16 13.88 19.28
C GLN A 55 3.67 14.10 19.61
N SER A 56 2.94 14.79 18.73
CA SER A 56 1.50 15.02 18.91
C SER A 56 0.68 13.72 18.99
N LEU A 57 1.10 12.67 18.30
CA LEU A 57 0.45 11.36 18.36
C LEU A 57 0.78 10.64 19.67
N GLU A 58 2.02 10.73 20.16
CA GLU A 58 2.39 10.18 21.46
C GLU A 58 1.62 10.86 22.59
N ASP A 59 1.58 12.19 22.58
CA ASP A 59 0.81 12.98 23.54
C ASP A 59 -0.67 12.61 23.51
N TYR A 60 -1.27 12.49 22.32
CA TYR A 60 -2.66 12.10 22.15
C TYR A 60 -2.95 10.71 22.73
N VAL A 61 -2.09 9.75 22.51
CA VAL A 61 -2.21 8.39 23.05
C VAL A 61 -2.15 8.41 24.58
N GLN A 62 -1.22 9.19 25.13
CA GLN A 62 -1.00 9.32 26.58
C GLN A 62 -2.16 10.07 27.25
N GLU A 63 -2.53 11.26 26.77
CA GLU A 63 -3.58 12.12 27.34
C GLU A 63 -4.96 11.44 27.35
N ASN A 64 -5.22 10.61 26.35
CA ASN A 64 -6.47 9.87 26.24
C ASN A 64 -6.47 8.53 26.96
N ASP A 65 -5.36 8.15 27.59
CA ASP A 65 -5.21 6.83 28.22
C ASP A 65 -5.67 5.69 27.28
N TYR A 66 -5.15 5.73 26.06
CA TYR A 66 -5.62 4.91 24.94
C TYR A 66 -5.59 3.42 25.27
N PHE A 67 -4.50 2.94 25.86
CA PHE A 67 -4.30 1.52 26.10
C PHE A 67 -5.23 0.94 27.17
N SER A 68 -5.58 1.73 28.20
CA SER A 68 -6.52 1.26 29.22
C SER A 68 -7.96 1.19 28.73
N LYS A 69 -8.28 2.00 27.70
CA LYS A 69 -9.62 2.08 27.10
C LYS A 69 -9.82 1.15 25.92
N GLN A 70 -8.75 0.52 25.45
CA GLN A 70 -8.84 -0.39 24.32
C GLN A 70 -9.61 -1.64 24.74
N LYS A 71 -10.76 -1.86 24.10
CA LYS A 71 -11.55 -3.08 24.31
C LYS A 71 -10.81 -4.27 23.71
N GLU A 72 -10.61 -5.32 24.48
CA GLU A 72 -10.10 -6.57 23.97
C GLU A 72 -10.86 -7.00 22.72
N GLY A 73 -10.17 -7.25 21.64
CA GLY A 73 -10.71 -7.98 20.50
C GLY A 73 -10.95 -7.18 19.20
N LEU A 74 -10.63 -5.89 19.12
CA LEU A 74 -10.90 -5.11 17.90
C LEU A 74 -9.94 -5.40 16.73
N ASP A 75 -8.74 -5.90 16.97
CA ASP A 75 -7.76 -6.24 15.90
C ASP A 75 -6.97 -7.53 16.23
N ARG A 76 -7.68 -8.63 16.48
CA ARG A 76 -7.04 -9.96 16.71
C ARG A 76 -6.29 -10.53 15.49
N TYR A 77 -6.32 -9.85 14.35
CA TYR A 77 -5.60 -10.27 13.16
C TYR A 77 -4.09 -9.98 13.23
N PHE A 78 -3.67 -9.10 14.14
CA PHE A 78 -2.28 -8.74 14.33
C PHE A 78 -1.83 -9.20 15.72
N SER A 79 -0.65 -9.84 15.77
CA SER A 79 -0.04 -10.20 17.05
C SER A 79 0.32 -8.92 17.83
N ASP A 80 0.22 -8.99 19.15
CA ASP A 80 0.71 -7.93 20.01
C ASP A 80 2.23 -7.81 19.92
N LEU A 81 2.75 -6.63 20.22
CA LEU A 81 4.17 -6.39 20.36
C LEU A 81 4.70 -7.06 21.66
N LYS A 82 6.00 -7.20 21.77
CA LYS A 82 6.64 -7.72 23.00
C LYS A 82 6.31 -6.90 24.26
N SER A 83 5.93 -5.64 24.06
CA SER A 83 5.44 -4.73 25.12
C SER A 83 3.97 -4.91 25.49
N ASP A 84 3.29 -5.93 24.99
CA ASP A 84 1.85 -6.12 25.10
C ASP A 84 1.02 -4.96 24.50
N ARG A 85 1.61 -4.17 23.63
CA ARG A 85 0.93 -3.09 22.91
C ARG A 85 0.46 -3.58 21.54
N PRO A 86 -0.69 -3.11 21.05
CA PRO A 86 -1.15 -3.46 19.72
C PRO A 86 -0.23 -2.89 18.66
N GLN A 87 -0.03 -3.61 17.58
CA GLN A 87 0.73 -3.10 16.41
C GLN A 87 -0.03 -2.01 15.65
N ILE A 88 -1.33 -2.01 15.72
CA ILE A 88 -2.20 -1.07 15.01
C ILE A 88 -3.10 -0.38 16.01
N TYR A 89 -3.09 0.95 15.96
CA TYR A 89 -3.94 1.78 16.80
C TYR A 89 -5.18 2.19 16.01
N GLY A 90 -6.36 1.95 16.58
CA GLY A 90 -7.65 2.37 16.03
C GLY A 90 -7.88 3.88 16.13
N ILE A 91 -6.88 4.68 15.81
CA ILE A 91 -6.93 6.13 15.79
C ILE A 91 -6.94 6.59 14.33
N TYR A 92 -7.99 7.33 13.94
CA TYR A 92 -8.23 7.70 12.54
C TYR A 92 -8.28 9.20 12.32
N TRP A 93 -8.53 9.97 13.38
CA TRP A 93 -8.91 11.38 13.28
C TRP A 93 -8.07 12.30 14.16
N SER A 94 -6.83 11.90 14.49
CA SER A 94 -5.91 12.80 15.16
C SER A 94 -5.59 13.99 14.26
N LYS A 95 -5.22 15.12 14.87
CA LYS A 95 -4.83 16.31 14.12
C LYS A 95 -3.71 16.03 13.11
N ALA A 96 -2.69 15.28 13.53
CA ALA A 96 -1.57 14.91 12.67
C ALA A 96 -2.03 14.10 11.43
N GLN A 97 -2.94 13.15 11.60
CA GLN A 97 -3.49 12.36 10.50
C GLN A 97 -4.31 13.23 9.52
N ILE A 98 -5.12 14.15 10.04
CA ILE A 98 -5.92 15.07 9.22
C ILE A 98 -5.00 15.98 8.41
N GLU A 99 -4.00 16.58 9.05
CA GLU A 99 -3.04 17.48 8.41
C GLU A 99 -2.25 16.75 7.32
N ALA A 100 -1.75 15.54 7.58
CA ALA A 100 -1.01 14.75 6.61
C ALA A 100 -1.87 14.36 5.39
N ARG A 101 -3.13 13.94 5.62
CA ARG A 101 -4.04 13.58 4.53
C ARG A 101 -4.41 14.75 3.62
N GLN A 102 -4.53 15.94 4.18
CA GLN A 102 -4.95 17.15 3.47
C GLN A 102 -3.78 17.97 2.93
N ASP A 103 -2.57 17.52 3.17
CA ASP A 103 -1.37 18.22 2.72
C ASP A 103 -1.25 18.22 1.19
N GLU A 104 -0.89 19.38 0.63
CA GLU A 104 -0.72 19.57 -0.81
C GLU A 104 0.39 18.66 -1.38
N ALA A 105 1.48 18.47 -0.65
CA ALA A 105 2.56 17.58 -1.09
C ALA A 105 2.10 16.12 -1.16
N MET A 106 1.25 15.69 -0.19
CA MET A 106 0.64 14.37 -0.26
C MET A 106 -0.34 14.25 -1.43
N ALA A 107 -1.14 15.27 -1.70
CA ALA A 107 -2.04 15.29 -2.86
C ALA A 107 -1.26 15.20 -4.18
N LYS A 108 -0.17 15.95 -4.34
CA LYS A 108 0.72 15.85 -5.51
C LYS A 108 1.35 14.47 -5.64
N THR A 109 1.78 13.89 -4.53
CA THR A 109 2.35 12.53 -4.50
C THR A 109 1.34 11.50 -5.00
N ARG A 110 0.11 11.53 -4.50
CA ARG A 110 -0.95 10.62 -4.90
C ARG A 110 -1.36 10.84 -6.36
N SER A 111 -1.48 12.08 -6.81
CA SER A 111 -1.76 12.41 -8.20
C SER A 111 -0.68 11.85 -9.14
N PHE A 112 0.59 12.00 -8.78
CA PHE A 112 1.70 11.40 -9.54
C PHE A 112 1.55 9.88 -9.63
N LEU A 113 1.37 9.20 -8.50
CA LEU A 113 1.22 7.75 -8.46
C LEU A 113 -0.01 7.27 -9.25
N ASN A 114 -1.13 7.98 -9.13
CA ASN A 114 -2.35 7.66 -9.89
C ASN A 114 -2.16 7.75 -11.40
N ARG A 115 -1.30 8.64 -11.87
CA ARG A 115 -0.98 8.79 -13.31
C ARG A 115 -0.10 7.67 -13.85
N LEU A 116 0.45 6.82 -13.00
CA LEU A 116 1.17 5.62 -13.43
C LEU A 116 0.22 4.48 -13.86
N TRP A 117 -1.07 4.65 -13.65
CA TRP A 117 -2.10 3.74 -14.11
C TRP A 117 -2.62 4.13 -15.49
N ASP A 118 -3.05 3.15 -16.26
CA ASP A 118 -3.86 3.34 -17.45
C ASP A 118 -5.29 3.67 -17.03
N PHE A 119 -5.50 4.90 -16.56
CA PHE A 119 -6.77 5.38 -16.04
C PHE A 119 -7.78 5.75 -17.14
N GLU A 120 -7.35 5.75 -18.40
CA GLU A 120 -8.18 6.02 -19.55
C GLU A 120 -7.77 5.13 -20.73
N SER A 121 -8.73 4.49 -21.37
CA SER A 121 -8.51 3.76 -22.63
C SER A 121 -9.76 3.75 -23.49
N ASN A 122 -9.59 3.68 -24.81
CA ASN A 122 -10.70 3.66 -25.80
C ASN A 122 -11.73 4.77 -25.60
N GLY A 123 -11.29 5.96 -25.17
CA GLY A 123 -12.17 7.11 -24.90
C GLY A 123 -12.97 7.01 -23.60
N GLN A 124 -12.79 5.96 -22.82
CA GLN A 124 -13.40 5.81 -21.50
C GLN A 124 -12.39 6.14 -20.40
N LYS A 125 -12.78 7.00 -19.49
CA LYS A 125 -12.02 7.32 -18.28
C LYS A 125 -12.59 6.52 -17.12
N TYR A 126 -11.73 5.70 -16.50
CA TYR A 126 -12.09 4.82 -15.38
C TYR A 126 -12.05 5.52 -14.05
N PHE A 127 -11.11 6.44 -13.86
CA PHE A 127 -11.06 7.33 -12.70
C PHE A 127 -10.31 8.63 -13.05
N HIS A 128 -10.39 9.61 -12.17
CA HIS A 128 -9.69 10.88 -12.35
C HIS A 128 -8.46 10.91 -11.45
N PRO A 129 -7.23 11.00 -11.98
CA PRO A 129 -6.01 10.87 -11.17
C PRO A 129 -5.83 11.94 -10.10
N ASP A 130 -6.46 13.12 -10.28
CA ASP A 130 -6.39 14.23 -9.34
C ASP A 130 -7.60 14.35 -8.40
N ARG A 131 -8.56 13.44 -8.52
CA ARG A 131 -9.72 13.37 -7.64
C ARG A 131 -9.71 12.05 -6.91
N GLU A 132 -9.49 12.11 -5.64
CA GLU A 132 -9.32 10.93 -4.81
C GLU A 132 -10.26 10.92 -3.61
N CYS A 133 -10.63 9.72 -3.19
CA CYS A 133 -11.16 9.47 -1.87
C CYS A 133 -10.03 8.86 -1.05
N THR A 134 -9.66 9.49 0.05
CA THR A 134 -8.69 8.92 0.96
C THR A 134 -9.38 8.01 1.96
N TYR A 135 -8.82 6.85 2.11
CA TYR A 135 -9.18 5.92 3.16
C TYR A 135 -8.65 6.43 4.50
N ALA A 136 -9.41 6.26 5.57
CA ALA A 136 -8.97 6.65 6.91
C ALA A 136 -7.77 5.76 7.32
N ASP A 137 -6.60 6.38 7.40
CA ASP A 137 -5.35 5.73 7.77
C ASP A 137 -5.32 5.37 9.25
N ARG A 138 -4.49 4.40 9.61
CA ARG A 138 -4.23 3.98 10.99
C ARG A 138 -2.79 4.27 11.36
N ILE A 139 -2.55 4.37 12.65
CA ILE A 139 -1.19 4.43 13.19
C ILE A 139 -0.70 3.00 13.35
N ARG A 140 0.48 2.71 12.82
CA ARG A 140 1.16 1.43 12.99
C ARG A 140 2.43 1.62 13.78
N MET A 141 2.60 0.81 14.82
CA MET A 141 3.79 0.77 15.65
C MET A 141 4.51 -0.55 15.44
N ARG A 142 5.83 -0.50 15.31
CA ARG A 142 6.72 -1.66 15.35
C ARG A 142 7.84 -1.35 16.31
N GLU A 143 8.31 -2.37 17.01
CA GLU A 143 9.45 -2.24 17.93
C GLU A 143 10.74 -2.68 17.23
N PRO A 144 11.88 -2.04 17.52
CA PRO A 144 13.17 -2.47 17.01
C PRO A 144 13.43 -3.93 17.33
N GLY A 145 13.89 -4.70 16.35
CA GLY A 145 14.16 -6.12 16.50
C GLY A 145 12.91 -7.01 16.57
N ASP A 146 11.72 -6.47 16.37
CA ASP A 146 10.51 -7.27 16.20
C ASP A 146 10.57 -8.01 14.87
N GLN A 147 10.66 -9.34 14.96
CA GLN A 147 10.70 -10.24 13.81
C GLN A 147 9.33 -10.82 13.46
N SER A 148 8.29 -10.42 14.17
CA SER A 148 6.95 -10.86 13.80
C SER A 148 6.62 -10.29 12.43
N LEU A 149 6.24 -11.15 11.49
CA LEU A 149 5.87 -10.72 10.14
C LEU A 149 4.51 -10.00 10.12
N GLY A 150 3.82 -9.98 11.26
CA GLY A 150 2.45 -9.49 11.34
C GLY A 150 1.52 -10.37 10.51
N LEU A 151 1.14 -9.92 9.33
CA LEU A 151 0.47 -10.78 8.36
C LEU A 151 1.50 -11.61 7.58
N SER A 152 1.13 -12.84 7.24
CA SER A 152 1.91 -13.68 6.33
C SER A 152 2.10 -12.97 4.98
N PRO A 153 3.11 -13.34 4.17
CA PRO A 153 3.26 -12.81 2.82
C PRO A 153 1.96 -12.98 2.03
N HIS A 154 1.44 -11.89 1.49
CA HIS A 154 0.16 -11.86 0.80
C HIS A 154 0.13 -10.77 -0.26
N MET A 155 -0.91 -10.81 -1.05
CA MET A 155 -1.31 -9.77 -1.99
C MET A 155 -2.74 -9.36 -1.68
N ASP A 156 -3.02 -8.07 -1.64
CA ASP A 156 -4.36 -7.53 -1.36
C ASP A 156 -5.30 -7.64 -2.58
N ALA A 157 -5.36 -8.79 -3.22
CA ALA A 157 -6.23 -9.05 -4.38
C ALA A 157 -7.50 -9.85 -4.04
N GLY A 158 -7.75 -10.07 -2.76
CA GLY A 158 -8.87 -10.87 -2.29
C GLY A 158 -8.58 -12.38 -2.26
N SER A 159 -9.62 -13.17 -2.10
CA SER A 159 -9.60 -14.63 -2.03
C SER A 159 -10.17 -15.25 -3.30
N VAL A 160 -10.15 -16.57 -3.38
CA VAL A 160 -10.70 -17.33 -4.51
C VAL A 160 -12.17 -16.97 -4.79
N GLU A 161 -12.97 -16.77 -3.75
CA GLU A 161 -14.38 -16.37 -3.88
C GLU A 161 -14.52 -15.03 -4.58
N ARG A 162 -13.63 -14.10 -4.28
CA ARG A 162 -13.62 -12.79 -4.91
C ARG A 162 -13.17 -12.86 -6.36
N TRP A 163 -12.27 -13.78 -6.68
CA TRP A 163 -11.80 -13.97 -8.06
C TRP A 163 -12.88 -14.55 -8.98
N LEU A 164 -13.93 -15.16 -8.42
CA LEU A 164 -15.12 -15.60 -9.16
C LEU A 164 -16.11 -14.47 -9.46
N ASP A 165 -15.91 -13.26 -8.88
CA ASP A 165 -16.65 -12.09 -9.29
C ASP A 165 -16.35 -11.75 -10.75
N PRO A 166 -17.37 -11.55 -11.61
CA PRO A 166 -17.15 -11.36 -13.06
C PRO A 166 -16.26 -10.16 -13.41
N ALA A 167 -16.23 -9.12 -12.59
CA ALA A 167 -15.34 -7.98 -12.82
C ALA A 167 -13.90 -8.31 -12.45
N TYR A 168 -13.68 -9.07 -11.37
CA TYR A 168 -12.36 -9.57 -11.02
C TYR A 168 -11.84 -10.59 -12.04
N GLU A 169 -12.68 -11.51 -12.47
CA GLU A 169 -12.33 -12.48 -13.52
C GLU A 169 -11.86 -11.76 -14.78
N ARG A 170 -12.60 -10.73 -15.24
CA ARG A 170 -12.19 -9.91 -16.39
C ARG A 170 -10.87 -9.19 -16.16
N THR A 171 -10.66 -8.68 -14.94
CA THR A 171 -9.42 -7.99 -14.57
C THR A 171 -8.20 -8.88 -14.72
N TYR A 172 -8.32 -10.16 -14.38
CA TYR A 172 -7.24 -11.13 -14.38
C TYR A 172 -7.33 -12.14 -15.52
N SER A 173 -8.20 -11.94 -16.51
CA SER A 173 -8.48 -12.89 -17.58
C SER A 173 -7.21 -13.36 -18.30
N LYS A 174 -6.28 -12.46 -18.57
CA LYS A 174 -5.02 -12.82 -19.24
C LYS A 174 -4.16 -13.80 -18.44
N ILE A 175 -4.22 -13.75 -17.12
CA ILE A 175 -3.54 -14.71 -16.25
C ILE A 175 -4.25 -16.07 -16.33
N PHE A 176 -5.57 -16.10 -16.20
CA PHE A 176 -6.35 -17.35 -16.24
C PHE A 176 -6.41 -18.00 -17.64
N GLU A 177 -6.29 -17.20 -18.71
CA GLU A 177 -6.18 -17.66 -20.09
C GLU A 177 -4.77 -18.16 -20.49
N THR A 178 -3.83 -18.25 -19.54
CA THR A 178 -2.42 -18.61 -19.77
C THR A 178 -1.63 -17.65 -20.66
N GLU A 179 -2.07 -16.40 -20.75
CA GLU A 179 -1.43 -15.31 -21.47
C GLU A 179 -0.87 -14.25 -20.50
N TRP A 180 -0.34 -14.69 -19.36
CA TRP A 180 0.03 -13.84 -18.24
C TRP A 180 1.03 -12.71 -18.62
N GLU A 181 1.85 -12.92 -19.64
CA GLU A 181 2.77 -11.88 -20.16
C GLU A 181 2.02 -10.70 -20.79
N LYS A 182 0.75 -10.87 -21.15
CA LYS A 182 -0.11 -9.81 -21.67
C LYS A 182 -0.92 -9.13 -20.57
N TYR A 183 -0.83 -9.63 -19.34
CA TYR A 183 -1.51 -8.99 -18.23
C TYR A 183 -0.87 -7.65 -17.89
N ASN A 184 -1.68 -6.59 -17.89
CA ASN A 184 -1.25 -5.27 -17.47
C ASN A 184 -1.72 -4.98 -16.04
N PRO A 185 -0.82 -5.02 -15.05
CA PRO A 185 -1.18 -4.78 -13.65
C PRO A 185 -1.67 -3.34 -13.38
N TYR A 186 -1.37 -2.40 -14.28
CA TYR A 186 -1.75 -1.00 -14.16
C TYR A 186 -3.00 -0.63 -14.96
N SER A 187 -3.66 -1.57 -15.62
CA SER A 187 -4.94 -1.31 -16.26
C SER A 187 -6.03 -1.08 -15.21
N ALA A 188 -6.72 0.05 -15.29
CA ALA A 188 -7.87 0.36 -14.45
C ALA A 188 -9.19 -0.24 -14.99
N ALA A 189 -9.16 -0.78 -16.21
CA ALA A 189 -10.33 -1.41 -16.82
C ALA A 189 -10.88 -2.54 -15.93
N PHE A 190 -12.20 -2.55 -15.76
CA PHE A 190 -12.97 -3.50 -14.94
C PHE A 190 -12.76 -3.39 -13.42
N ARG A 191 -11.64 -2.84 -12.92
CA ARG A 191 -11.37 -2.74 -11.48
C ARG A 191 -12.36 -1.86 -10.74
N TYR A 192 -12.89 -0.82 -11.38
CA TYR A 192 -13.89 0.09 -10.81
C TYR A 192 -15.30 -0.54 -10.76
N GLU A 193 -15.53 -1.63 -11.50
CA GLU A 193 -16.80 -2.35 -11.56
C GLU A 193 -16.90 -3.46 -10.52
N ALA A 194 -15.80 -3.81 -9.86
CA ALA A 194 -15.78 -4.90 -8.90
C ALA A 194 -16.64 -4.57 -7.68
N GLU A 195 -17.81 -5.19 -7.60
CA GLU A 195 -18.74 -4.96 -6.51
C GLU A 195 -18.33 -5.64 -5.21
N GLY A 196 -17.70 -6.79 -5.32
CA GLY A 196 -17.33 -7.60 -4.16
C GLY A 196 -18.54 -8.08 -3.35
N ILE A 197 -18.27 -8.67 -2.21
CA ILE A 197 -19.30 -9.16 -1.30
C ILE A 197 -19.97 -7.96 -0.61
N ASP A 198 -21.29 -7.96 -0.55
CA ASP A 198 -22.06 -6.93 0.16
C ASP A 198 -21.88 -7.08 1.68
N SER A 199 -20.96 -6.33 2.22
CA SER A 199 -20.63 -6.33 3.65
C SER A 199 -20.25 -4.93 4.09
N PRO A 200 -20.71 -4.47 5.26
CA PRO A 200 -20.29 -3.18 5.81
C PRO A 200 -18.79 -3.09 6.11
N ALA A 201 -18.10 -4.22 6.18
CA ALA A 201 -16.66 -4.30 6.39
C ALA A 201 -15.85 -4.20 5.09
N VAL A 202 -16.49 -4.21 3.94
CA VAL A 202 -15.82 -4.20 2.63
C VAL A 202 -15.83 -2.81 2.02
N CYS A 203 -14.65 -2.30 1.69
CA CYS A 203 -14.52 -1.09 0.88
C CYS A 203 -14.55 -1.48 -0.60
N ARG A 204 -15.57 -1.03 -1.32
CA ARG A 204 -15.76 -1.27 -2.76
C ARG A 204 -14.98 -0.28 -3.66
N ALA A 205 -14.41 0.76 -3.08
CA ALA A 205 -13.66 1.73 -3.86
C ALA A 205 -12.41 1.09 -4.47
N PHE A 206 -12.18 1.36 -5.74
CA PHE A 206 -10.93 1.00 -6.40
C PHE A 206 -9.76 1.72 -5.74
N ARG A 207 -8.78 0.97 -5.27
CA ARG A 207 -7.57 1.47 -4.62
C ARG A 207 -6.40 1.33 -5.57
N THR A 208 -5.82 2.45 -5.96
CA THR A 208 -4.68 2.50 -6.89
C THR A 208 -3.37 2.16 -6.20
N TRP A 209 -3.13 2.77 -5.04
CA TRP A 209 -1.90 2.60 -4.26
C TRP A 209 -2.22 2.52 -2.78
N GLN A 210 -1.43 1.74 -2.07
CA GLN A 210 -1.32 1.79 -0.62
C GLN A 210 0.00 2.46 -0.25
N GLY A 211 0.01 3.19 0.87
CA GLY A 211 1.22 3.85 1.31
C GLY A 211 1.24 4.10 2.81
N TRP A 212 2.44 4.34 3.29
CA TRP A 212 2.73 4.66 4.69
C TRP A 212 3.60 5.89 4.75
N THR A 213 3.33 6.74 5.72
CA THR A 213 4.21 7.85 6.08
C THR A 213 5.06 7.42 7.26
N ALA A 214 6.37 7.37 7.08
CA ALA A 214 7.31 7.11 8.16
C ALA A 214 7.38 8.33 9.08
N LEU A 215 7.06 8.15 10.36
CA LEU A 215 7.10 9.20 11.38
C LEU A 215 8.40 9.17 12.21
N SER A 216 9.18 8.10 12.09
CA SER A 216 10.48 7.92 12.71
C SER A 216 11.50 7.43 11.68
N SER A 217 12.79 7.52 12.00
CA SER A 217 13.83 6.88 11.19
C SER A 217 13.59 5.37 11.17
N GLN A 218 13.63 4.80 9.99
CA GLN A 218 13.38 3.38 9.78
C GLN A 218 14.43 2.80 8.83
N GLY A 219 14.97 1.66 9.22
CA GLY A 219 15.97 0.94 8.45
C GLY A 219 15.81 -0.58 8.58
N PRO A 220 16.74 -1.35 8.02
CA PRO A 220 16.75 -2.79 8.21
C PRO A 220 16.78 -3.17 9.68
N GLY A 221 15.86 -4.02 10.12
CA GLY A 221 15.74 -4.45 11.53
C GLY A 221 14.82 -3.60 12.40
N ASP A 222 14.30 -2.48 11.90
CA ASP A 222 13.38 -1.58 12.63
C ASP A 222 11.91 -1.94 12.45
N GLY A 223 11.60 -3.15 11.98
CA GLY A 223 10.23 -3.59 11.74
C GLY A 223 9.57 -2.92 10.52
N THR A 224 10.36 -2.45 9.57
CA THR A 224 9.86 -1.86 8.32
C THR A 224 9.08 -2.86 7.48
N LEU A 225 8.20 -2.36 6.62
CA LEU A 225 7.45 -3.16 5.68
C LEU A 225 8.41 -3.92 4.75
N GLN A 226 8.15 -5.22 4.59
CA GLN A 226 8.87 -6.07 3.65
C GLN A 226 8.03 -6.24 2.38
N LEU A 227 8.63 -6.01 1.23
CA LEU A 227 7.98 -6.11 -0.07
C LEU A 227 8.76 -7.05 -0.98
N ILE A 228 8.06 -7.75 -1.86
CA ILE A 228 8.66 -8.41 -3.02
C ILE A 228 8.55 -7.44 -4.19
N PRO A 229 9.63 -6.79 -4.60
CA PRO A 229 9.60 -5.73 -5.60
C PRO A 229 9.55 -6.29 -7.03
N CYS A 230 8.49 -7.03 -7.33
CA CYS A 230 8.24 -7.65 -8.63
C CYS A 230 6.73 -7.75 -8.83
N ILE A 231 6.17 -6.89 -9.67
CA ILE A 231 4.73 -6.85 -9.91
C ILE A 231 4.20 -8.14 -10.56
N ASP A 232 5.04 -8.83 -11.33
CA ASP A 232 4.65 -10.07 -12.02
C ASP A 232 4.39 -11.24 -11.07
N THR A 233 4.78 -11.12 -9.80
CA THR A 233 4.40 -12.12 -8.77
C THR A 233 2.89 -12.24 -8.59
N ILE A 234 2.11 -11.25 -9.03
CA ILE A 234 0.65 -11.32 -9.06
C ILE A 234 0.18 -12.56 -9.85
N ALA A 235 0.73 -12.76 -11.04
CA ALA A 235 0.38 -13.91 -11.88
C ALA A 235 0.70 -15.22 -11.16
N TYR A 236 1.88 -15.34 -10.56
CA TYR A 236 2.26 -16.52 -9.80
C TYR A 236 1.32 -16.80 -8.64
N ILE A 237 0.98 -15.78 -7.83
CA ILE A 237 0.10 -15.94 -6.67
C ILE A 237 -1.30 -16.40 -7.09
N LEU A 238 -1.86 -15.84 -8.17
CA LEU A 238 -3.18 -16.22 -8.68
C LEU A 238 -3.20 -17.64 -9.25
N MET A 239 -2.12 -18.07 -9.90
CA MET A 239 -2.02 -19.41 -10.50
C MET A 239 -1.61 -20.48 -9.50
N ARG A 240 -0.91 -20.13 -8.43
CA ARG A 240 -0.32 -21.07 -7.47
C ARG A 240 -1.32 -22.10 -6.92
N PRO A 241 -2.55 -21.73 -6.50
CA PRO A 241 -3.53 -22.70 -6.01
C PRO A 241 -4.00 -23.73 -7.05
N MET A 242 -3.73 -23.51 -8.32
CA MET A 242 -4.13 -24.40 -9.43
C MET A 242 -3.00 -25.33 -9.88
N LEU A 243 -1.82 -25.23 -9.28
CA LEU A 243 -0.70 -26.11 -9.60
C LEU A 243 -0.80 -27.43 -8.81
N GLU A 244 -0.45 -28.54 -9.45
CA GLU A 244 -0.55 -29.89 -8.84
C GLU A 244 0.42 -30.09 -7.67
N ASP A 245 1.50 -29.35 -7.61
CA ASP A 245 2.55 -29.48 -6.60
C ASP A 245 2.31 -28.62 -5.35
N VAL A 246 1.15 -28.01 -5.21
CA VAL A 246 0.79 -27.25 -4.00
C VAL A 246 0.52 -28.22 -2.87
N PRO A 247 1.26 -28.12 -1.74
CA PRO A 247 1.03 -28.98 -0.58
C PRO A 247 -0.29 -28.68 0.12
#